data_767e4b326169da9156eae95f6619d79c
#
_entry.id   767e4b326169da9156eae95f6619d79c
#
_cell.length_a   1.000
_cell.length_b   1.000
_cell.length_c   1.000
_cell.angle_alpha   90.00
_cell.angle_beta   90.00
_cell.angle_gamma   90.00
#
_symmetry.space_group_name_H-M   'P 1'
#
loop_
_entity.id
_entity.type
_entity.pdbx_description
1 polymer ?
#
loop_
_entity_poly.entity_id
_entity_poly.type
_entity_poly.pdbx_seq_one_letter_code
_entity_poly.pdbx_strand_id
1 'polypeptide(L)' 'MGNRKIKIARVECDFSQQQLAEKVGVTRQTISMIEAGKYNPSLKLCIGICKVLNKTLNDLFWED' A
#
# COMPACT_ATOMS: atom_id res chain seq x y z
N MET A 1 12.87 4.97 -4.16
CA MET A 1 11.90 6.00 -3.80
C MET A 1 10.72 5.41 -3.06
N GLY A 2 10.25 6.08 -2.01
CA GLY A 2 9.10 5.61 -1.26
C GLY A 2 7.79 5.77 -2.03
N ASN A 3 6.79 5.05 -1.61
CA ASN A 3 5.45 5.20 -2.18
C ASN A 3 4.57 6.01 -1.23
N ARG A 4 4.66 7.32 -1.35
CA ARG A 4 3.88 8.24 -0.53
C ARG A 4 2.38 8.13 -0.80
N LYS A 5 2.00 7.76 -2.02
CA LYS A 5 0.59 7.65 -2.39
C LYS A 5 -0.11 6.60 -1.54
N ILE A 6 0.55 5.46 -1.29
CA ILE A 6 0.00 4.43 -0.43
C ILE A 6 -0.15 4.95 1.00
N LYS A 7 0.90 5.62 1.51
CA LYS A 7 0.86 6.15 2.87
C LYS A 7 -0.28 7.15 3.04
N ILE A 8 -0.41 8.08 2.10
CA ILE A 8 -1.46 9.11 2.15
C ILE A 8 -2.85 8.45 2.11
N ALA A 9 -3.06 7.51 1.16
CA ALA A 9 -4.34 6.83 1.05
C ALA A 9 -4.66 6.02 2.30
N ARG A 10 -3.64 5.37 2.88
CA ARG A 10 -3.81 4.61 4.12
C ARG A 10 -4.25 5.52 5.26
N VAL A 11 -3.58 6.65 5.43
CA VAL A 11 -3.91 7.62 6.48
C VAL A 11 -5.31 8.19 6.27
N GLU A 12 -5.67 8.48 5.03
CA GLU A 12 -7.02 8.95 4.71
C GLU A 12 -8.10 7.95 5.10
N CYS A 13 -7.78 6.67 5.06
CA CYS A 13 -8.69 5.60 5.49
C CYS A 13 -8.61 5.32 6.99
N ASP A 14 -7.80 6.07 7.73
CA ASP A 14 -7.59 5.89 9.17
C ASP A 14 -7.00 4.51 9.52
N PHE A 15 -6.21 3.93 8.61
CA PHE A 15 -5.54 2.65 8.86
C PHE A 15 -4.11 2.86 9.32
N SER A 16 -3.70 2.13 10.36
CA SER A 16 -2.27 1.97 10.68
C SER A 16 -1.64 1.03 9.64
N GLN A 17 -0.30 1.00 9.62
CA GLN A 17 0.40 0.02 8.78
C GLN A 17 0.00 -1.41 9.14
N GLN A 18 -0.14 -1.69 10.44
CA GLN A 18 -0.56 -3.01 10.90
C GLN A 18 -1.96 -3.35 10.40
N GLN A 19 -2.89 -2.41 10.49
CA GLN A 19 -4.26 -2.65 10.04
C GLN A 19 -4.31 -2.92 8.54
N LEU A 20 -3.58 -2.13 7.74
CA LEU A 20 -3.52 -2.37 6.30
C LEU A 20 -2.91 -3.74 6.01
N ALA A 21 -1.82 -4.08 6.69
CA ALA A 21 -1.15 -5.37 6.50
C ALA A 21 -2.12 -6.53 6.76
N GLU A 22 -2.89 -6.45 7.84
CA GLU A 22 -3.86 -7.48 8.19
C GLU A 22 -4.95 -7.61 7.12
N LYS A 23 -5.40 -6.48 6.58
CA LYS A 23 -6.47 -6.49 5.57
C LYS A 23 -6.01 -7.08 4.25
N VAL A 24 -4.75 -6.91 3.90
CA VAL A 24 -4.22 -7.47 2.63
C VAL A 24 -3.50 -8.82 2.84
N GLY A 25 -3.35 -9.26 4.08
CA GLY A 25 -2.78 -10.59 4.36
C GLY A 25 -1.26 -10.65 4.33
N VAL A 26 -0.59 -9.57 4.71
CA VAL A 26 0.89 -9.52 4.79
C VAL A 26 1.30 -8.99 6.15
N THR A 27 2.61 -8.96 6.41
CA THR A 27 3.12 -8.42 7.68
C THR A 27 3.20 -6.90 7.61
N ARG A 28 3.19 -6.27 8.79
CA ARG A 28 3.39 -4.82 8.90
C ARG A 28 4.71 -4.40 8.26
N GLN A 29 5.76 -5.20 8.45
CA GLN A 29 7.07 -4.90 7.88
C GLN A 29 6.99 -4.80 6.34
N THR A 30 6.22 -5.66 5.70
CA THR A 30 6.04 -5.61 4.25
C THR A 30 5.43 -4.27 3.83
N ILE A 31 4.38 -3.82 4.52
CA ILE A 31 3.76 -2.53 4.22
C ILE A 31 4.76 -1.39 4.44
N SER A 32 5.48 -1.42 5.56
CA SER A 32 6.49 -0.41 5.86
C SER A 32 7.54 -0.32 4.76
N MET A 33 8.01 -1.46 4.27
CA MET A 33 9.02 -1.50 3.21
C MET A 33 8.47 -1.01 1.87
N ILE A 34 7.22 -1.32 1.55
CA ILE A 34 6.57 -0.81 0.34
C ILE A 34 6.50 0.71 0.40
N GLU A 35 6.04 1.26 1.52
CA GLU A 35 5.93 2.72 1.68
C GLU A 35 7.29 3.40 1.63
N ALA A 36 8.34 2.72 2.09
CA ALA A 36 9.70 3.24 2.05
C ALA A 36 10.40 3.07 0.70
N GLY A 37 9.76 2.36 -0.25
CA GLY A 37 10.38 2.10 -1.56
C GLY A 37 11.44 1.02 -1.54
N LYS A 38 11.44 0.17 -0.51
CA LYS A 38 12.46 -0.89 -0.34
C LYS A 38 11.94 -2.27 -0.69
N TYR A 39 10.72 -2.38 -1.12
CA TYR A 39 10.11 -3.64 -1.48
C TYR A 39 9.25 -3.45 -2.73
N ASN A 40 9.42 -4.35 -3.69
CA ASN A 40 8.69 -4.27 -4.96
C ASN A 40 7.54 -5.28 -4.90
N PRO A 41 6.31 -4.82 -4.62
CA PRO A 41 5.20 -5.75 -4.43
C PRO A 41 4.78 -6.42 -5.74
N SER A 42 4.29 -7.66 -5.64
CA SER A 42 3.70 -8.34 -6.78
C SER A 42 2.44 -7.61 -7.25
N LEU A 43 2.02 -7.88 -8.49
CA LEU A 43 0.78 -7.30 -9.00
C LEU A 43 -0.41 -7.68 -8.13
N LYS A 44 -0.46 -8.93 -7.69
CA LYS A 44 -1.54 -9.40 -6.81
C LYS A 44 -1.60 -8.58 -5.53
N LEU A 45 -0.45 -8.29 -4.92
CA LEU A 45 -0.39 -7.49 -3.69
C LEU A 45 -0.80 -6.06 -3.98
N CYS A 46 -0.35 -5.48 -5.10
CA CYS A 46 -0.77 -4.14 -5.51
C CYS A 46 -2.28 -4.04 -5.64
N ILE A 47 -2.90 -5.01 -6.29
CA ILE A 47 -4.36 -5.05 -6.46
C ILE A 47 -5.05 -5.15 -5.10
N GLY A 48 -4.52 -5.99 -4.20
CA GLY A 48 -5.07 -6.12 -2.85
C GLY A 48 -5.04 -4.81 -2.07
N ILE A 49 -3.92 -4.12 -2.12
CA ILE A 49 -3.78 -2.81 -1.47
C ILE A 49 -4.78 -1.81 -2.05
N CYS A 50 -4.88 -1.75 -3.38
CA CYS A 50 -5.81 -0.85 -4.04
C CYS A 50 -7.25 -1.10 -3.62
N LYS A 51 -7.66 -2.36 -3.54
CA LYS A 51 -9.02 -2.72 -3.15
C LYS A 51 -9.32 -2.28 -1.72
N VAL A 52 -8.38 -2.50 -0.80
CA VAL A 52 -8.56 -2.14 0.61
C VAL A 52 -8.66 -0.62 0.77
N LEU A 53 -7.86 0.12 0.02
CA LEU A 53 -7.81 1.58 0.12
C LEU A 53 -8.81 2.28 -0.81
N ASN A 54 -9.56 1.50 -1.60
CA ASN A 54 -10.54 2.03 -2.55
C ASN A 54 -9.89 2.98 -3.57
N LYS A 55 -8.76 2.54 -4.12
CA LYS A 55 -7.98 3.29 -5.10
C LYS A 55 -7.72 2.39 -6.32
N THR A 56 -7.27 2.99 -7.41
CA THR A 56 -6.85 2.25 -8.59
C THR A 56 -5.35 2.06 -8.60
N LEU A 57 -4.87 1.16 -9.47
CA LEU A 57 -3.42 0.98 -9.65
C LEU A 57 -2.76 2.28 -10.10
N ASN A 58 -3.43 3.05 -10.96
CA ASN A 58 -2.90 4.35 -11.39
C ASN A 58 -2.77 5.31 -10.22
N ASP A 59 -3.70 5.29 -9.28
CA ASP A 59 -3.67 6.18 -8.12
C ASP A 59 -2.46 5.92 -7.22
N LEU A 60 -2.06 4.66 -7.07
CA LEU A 60 -1.10 4.28 -6.04
C LEU A 60 0.26 3.84 -6.59
N PHE A 61 0.29 3.21 -7.77
CA PHE A 61 1.50 2.57 -8.28
C PHE A 61 2.00 3.11 -9.60
N TRP A 62 1.30 4.04 -10.20
CA TRP A 62 1.70 4.60 -11.48
C TRP A 62 2.17 6.03 -11.29
N GLU A 63 3.30 6.35 -11.92
CA GLU A 63 3.78 7.72 -11.91
C GLU A 63 3.37 8.41 -13.21
N ASP A 64 2.93 9.63 -13.06
CA ASP A 64 2.59 10.46 -14.22
C ASP A 64 3.81 11.11 -14.84
#